data_50be484ccfc8833c83fdd925697a4447
#
_entry.id   50be484ccfc8833c83fdd925697a4447
#
_cell.length_a   1.000
_cell.length_b   1.000
_cell.length_c   1.000
_cell.angle_alpha   90.00
_cell.angle_beta   90.00
_cell.angle_gamma   90.00
#
_symmetry.space_group_name_H-M   'P 1'
#
loop_
_entity.id
_entity.type
_entity.pdbx_description
1 polymer ?
#
loop_
_entity_poly.entity_id
_entity_poly.type
_entity_poly.pdbx_seq_one_letter_code
_entity_poly.pdbx_strand_id
1 'polypeptide(L)' 'MPDFSTLVENYAQFIIDGMDYKTLEQYAYDMLVDSLTKDYESAEELMDEIREQYDEEILESLMP' A
#
# COMPACT_ATOMS: atom_id res chain seq x y z
N MET A 1 -0.33 -10.04 14.26
CA MET A 1 -1.03 -9.23 13.26
C MET A 1 -0.11 -8.16 12.72
N PRO A 2 -0.06 -7.97 11.40
CA PRO A 2 0.74 -6.88 10.85
C PRO A 2 0.14 -5.53 11.23
N ASP A 3 1.00 -4.55 11.38
CA ASP A 3 0.60 -3.19 11.66
C ASP A 3 -0.06 -2.61 10.41
N PHE A 4 -1.31 -2.21 10.51
CA PHE A 4 -2.07 -1.67 9.39
C PHE A 4 -1.38 -0.43 8.79
N SER A 5 -0.93 0.49 9.64
CA SER A 5 -0.25 1.70 9.17
C SER A 5 0.99 1.37 8.36
N THR A 6 1.80 0.44 8.86
CA THR A 6 3.03 0.05 8.17
C THR A 6 2.72 -0.63 6.85
N LEU A 7 1.69 -1.49 6.83
CA LEU A 7 1.29 -2.16 5.60
C LEU A 7 0.79 -1.14 4.56
N VAL A 8 -0.01 -0.14 4.99
CA VAL A 8 -0.47 0.92 4.11
C VAL A 8 0.71 1.68 3.52
N GLU A 9 1.67 2.04 4.35
CA GLU A 9 2.86 2.76 3.88
C GLU A 9 3.67 1.94 2.88
N ASN A 10 3.85 0.66 3.18
CA ASN A 10 4.60 -0.23 2.28
C ASN A 10 3.91 -0.39 0.94
N TYR A 11 2.60 -0.57 0.97
CA TYR A 11 1.83 -0.71 -0.26
C TYR A 11 1.83 0.58 -1.07
N ALA A 12 1.65 1.72 -0.42
CA ALA A 12 1.70 3.01 -1.08
C ALA A 12 3.06 3.22 -1.75
N GLN A 13 4.14 2.90 -1.06
CA GLN A 13 5.48 3.03 -1.62
C GLN A 13 5.67 2.10 -2.82
N PHE A 14 5.14 0.88 -2.72
CA PHE A 14 5.21 -0.07 -3.82
C PHE A 14 4.50 0.47 -5.08
N ILE A 15 3.32 1.05 -4.91
CA ILE A 15 2.57 1.62 -6.02
C ILE A 15 3.33 2.78 -6.65
N ILE A 16 3.87 3.67 -5.82
CA ILE A 16 4.58 4.85 -6.28
C ILE A 16 5.89 4.49 -6.99
N ASP A 17 6.59 3.47 -6.49
CA ASP A 17 7.82 3.01 -7.13
C ASP A 17 7.58 2.52 -8.56
N GLY A 18 6.37 2.06 -8.85
CA GLY A 18 5.99 1.65 -10.19
C GLY A 18 5.54 2.78 -11.10
N MET A 19 5.47 3.99 -10.59
CA MET A 19 5.05 5.17 -11.35
C MET A 19 6.23 6.01 -11.78
N ASP A 20 6.06 6.72 -12.90
CA ASP A 20 7.09 7.59 -13.47
C ASP A 20 6.92 9.06 -13.05
N TYR A 21 6.33 9.31 -11.91
CA TYR A 21 6.03 10.67 -11.45
C TYR A 21 6.96 11.11 -10.31
N LYS A 22 8.22 11.28 -10.63
CA LYS A 22 9.20 11.62 -9.59
C LYS A 22 8.99 12.99 -8.97
N THR A 23 8.46 13.93 -9.73
CA THR A 23 8.26 15.30 -9.23
C THR A 23 7.09 15.42 -8.25
N LEU A 24 6.14 14.51 -8.31
CA LEU A 24 4.96 14.52 -7.44
C LEU A 24 4.93 13.35 -6.48
N GLU A 25 6.05 12.66 -6.34
CA GLU A 25 6.13 11.43 -5.57
C GLU A 25 5.65 11.60 -4.14
N GLN A 26 6.14 12.59 -3.45
CA GLN A 26 5.77 12.79 -2.04
C GLN A 26 4.30 13.16 -1.88
N TYR A 27 3.79 14.00 -2.77
CA TYR A 27 2.40 14.40 -2.75
C TYR A 27 1.50 13.19 -3.02
N ALA A 28 1.86 12.40 -4.03
CA ALA A 28 1.11 11.20 -4.37
C ALA A 28 1.15 10.17 -3.23
N TYR A 29 2.29 10.04 -2.57
CA TYR A 29 2.43 9.13 -1.44
C TYR A 29 1.48 9.51 -0.31
N ASP A 30 1.46 10.79 0.07
CA ASP A 30 0.59 11.26 1.15
C ASP A 30 -0.89 11.04 0.81
N MET A 31 -1.28 11.36 -0.42
CA MET A 31 -2.66 11.14 -0.85
C MET A 31 -3.02 9.67 -0.86
N LEU A 32 -2.10 8.83 -1.30
CA LEU A 32 -2.35 7.40 -1.40
C LEU A 32 -2.47 6.77 0.00
N VAL A 33 -1.60 7.15 0.92
CA VAL A 33 -1.68 6.66 2.30
C VAL A 33 -3.01 7.05 2.92
N ASP A 34 -3.42 8.30 2.75
CA ASP A 34 -4.69 8.78 3.27
C ASP A 34 -5.87 8.02 2.66
N SER A 35 -5.85 7.84 1.35
CA SER A 35 -6.90 7.12 0.64
C SER A 35 -6.99 5.66 1.08
N LEU A 36 -5.87 4.97 1.17
CA LEU A 36 -5.85 3.59 1.61
C LEU A 36 -6.33 3.43 3.05
N THR A 37 -5.97 4.38 3.91
CA THR A 37 -6.41 4.36 5.30
C THR A 37 -7.92 4.51 5.40
N LYS A 38 -8.52 5.30 4.51
CA LYS A 38 -9.97 5.50 4.51
C LYS A 38 -10.73 4.34 3.83
N ASP A 39 -10.13 3.76 2.79
CA ASP A 39 -10.80 2.71 2.02
C ASP A 39 -10.82 1.37 2.73
N TYR A 40 -9.84 1.11 3.59
CA TYR A 40 -9.71 -0.17 4.27
C TYR A 40 -9.71 0.04 5.78
N GLU A 41 -10.48 -0.77 6.50
CA GLU A 41 -10.62 -0.65 7.94
C GLU A 41 -9.57 -1.44 8.71
N SER A 42 -8.99 -2.45 8.08
CA SER A 42 -8.04 -3.33 8.77
C SER A 42 -6.96 -3.84 7.82
N ALA A 43 -5.88 -4.34 8.41
CA ALA A 43 -4.80 -4.93 7.64
C ALA A 43 -5.29 -6.12 6.83
N GLU A 44 -6.24 -6.89 7.35
CA GLU A 44 -6.76 -8.05 6.65
C GLU A 44 -7.45 -7.68 5.34
N GLU A 45 -8.25 -6.61 5.36
CA GLU A 45 -8.91 -6.14 4.15
C GLU A 45 -7.90 -5.69 3.10
N LEU A 46 -6.87 -4.97 3.54
CA LEU A 46 -5.82 -4.51 2.64
C LEU A 46 -5.02 -5.69 2.09
N MET A 47 -4.75 -6.68 2.91
CA MET A 47 -4.05 -7.88 2.46
C MET A 47 -4.83 -8.61 1.37
N ASP A 48 -6.14 -8.74 1.54
CA ASP A 48 -7.00 -9.38 0.54
C ASP A 48 -6.96 -8.62 -0.78
N GLU A 49 -6.99 -7.29 -0.72
CA GLU A 49 -6.91 -6.46 -1.91
C GLU A 49 -5.58 -6.66 -2.64
N ILE A 50 -4.49 -6.71 -1.90
CA ILE A 50 -3.17 -6.91 -2.49
C ILE A 50 -3.10 -8.28 -3.17
N ARG A 51 -3.67 -9.31 -2.55
CA ARG A 51 -3.71 -10.64 -3.16
C ARG A 51 -4.51 -10.67 -4.45
N GLU A 52 -5.60 -9.91 -4.50
CA GLU A 52 -6.43 -9.84 -5.71
C GLU A 52 -5.74 -9.11 -6.85
N GLN A 53 -5.07 -8.00 -6.54
CA GLN A 53 -4.43 -7.17 -7.55
C GLN A 53 -3.08 -7.73 -7.99
N TYR A 54 -2.40 -8.41 -7.11
CA TYR A 54 -1.07 -8.95 -7.36
C TYR A 54 -1.08 -10.43 -6.98
N ASP A 55 -0.05 -10.89 -6.30
CA ASP A 55 -0.01 -12.28 -5.82
C ASP A 55 0.49 -12.30 -4.38
N GLU A 56 0.54 -13.49 -3.81
CA GLU A 56 0.94 -13.67 -2.43
C GLU A 56 2.42 -13.30 -2.21
N GLU A 57 3.24 -13.50 -3.22
CA GLU A 57 4.65 -13.14 -3.15
C GLU A 57 4.83 -11.64 -2.98
N ILE A 58 4.06 -10.86 -3.72
CA ILE A 58 4.08 -9.40 -3.57
C ILE A 58 3.59 -9.00 -2.18
N LEU A 59 2.50 -9.62 -1.73
CA LEU A 59 1.98 -9.35 -0.40
C LEU A 59 3.04 -9.61 0.68
N GLU A 60 3.71 -10.74 0.61
CA GLU A 60 4.75 -11.08 1.57
C GLU A 60 5.88 -10.05 1.58
N SER A 61 6.26 -9.55 0.42
CA SER A 61 7.31 -8.53 0.34
C SER A 61 6.91 -7.21 0.97
N LEU A 62 5.61 -6.94 1.07
CA LEU A 62 5.09 -5.70 1.65
C LEU A 62 4.75 -5.83 3.13
N MET A 63 4.71 -7.02 3.66
CA MET A 63 4.40 -7.24 5.09
C MET A 63 5.48 -6.65 5.97
N PRO A 64 5.09 -6.00 7.07
CA PRO A 64 6.04 -5.43 8.02
C PRO A 64 6.88 -6.49 8.70
#